data_29db7d4dffd0bfd52882b501e6bfea0a
#
_entry.id   29db7d4dffd0bfd52882b501e6bfea0a
#
_cell.length_a   1.000
_cell.length_b   1.000
_cell.length_c   1.000
_cell.angle_alpha   90.00
_cell.angle_beta   90.00
_cell.angle_gamma   90.00
#
_symmetry.space_group_name_H-M   'P 1'
#
loop_
_entity.id
_entity.type
_entity.pdbx_description
1 polymer ?
#
loop_
_entity_poly.entity_id
_entity_poly.type
_entity_poly.pdbx_seq_one_letter_code
_entity_poly.pdbx_strand_id
1 'polypeptide(L)'
;VPAAAAATPAPAPVSKEVEEARAAPPKPEPAYIQAAKSRKRIPYWAMPVLAALPIWGYVYVRTLEPPPAGETDPLVLGTELFGANCASCHGASGQGVSAPAFVDGAVVETWPDWRDHVMWVKLGSDGWPGSTYGATNKPVGGGGMPAFGDALTDQEIAQIVLHERELSGDDVSPDNPQYTGLFALANGETTLAEAPGPEDAPPGLGPISQRDGVDESELGG
;
A
#
# COMPACT_ATOMS: atom_id res chain seq x y z
N VAL A 1 -4.34 47.61 27.86
CA VAL A 1 -3.22 48.09 27.04
C VAL A 1 -3.57 47.84 25.58
N PRO A 2 -3.70 48.86 24.70
CA PRO A 2 -3.99 48.63 23.29
C PRO A 2 -2.74 48.18 22.57
N ALA A 3 -2.89 47.10 21.79
CA ALA A 3 -1.84 46.56 20.96
C ALA A 3 -1.49 47.53 19.82
N ALA A 4 -0.24 47.90 19.72
CA ALA A 4 0.31 48.73 18.66
C ALA A 4 0.26 47.98 17.32
N ALA A 5 -0.38 48.56 16.32
CA ALA A 5 -0.40 48.11 14.97
C ALA A 5 1.03 48.17 14.38
N ALA A 6 1.56 47.02 13.97
CA ALA A 6 2.83 47.00 13.29
C ALA A 6 2.68 47.63 11.90
N ALA A 7 3.46 48.69 11.67
CA ALA A 7 3.51 49.37 10.38
C ALA A 7 4.13 48.46 9.31
N THR A 8 3.42 48.29 8.21
CA THR A 8 3.92 47.58 7.01
C THR A 8 5.17 48.33 6.48
N PRO A 9 6.32 47.66 6.28
CA PRO A 9 7.49 48.30 5.75
C PRO A 9 7.24 48.79 4.30
N ALA A 10 7.67 49.99 4.02
CA ALA A 10 7.59 50.58 2.69
C ALA A 10 8.39 49.74 1.68
N PRO A 11 7.89 49.56 0.43
CA PRO A 11 8.61 48.80 -0.59
C PRO A 11 9.99 49.46 -0.88
N ALA A 12 11.02 48.62 -0.94
CA ALA A 12 12.37 49.04 -1.23
C ALA A 12 12.45 49.72 -2.62
N PRO A 13 13.31 50.76 -2.80
CA PRO A 13 13.44 51.42 -4.08
C PRO A 13 13.94 50.44 -5.14
N VAL A 14 13.16 50.29 -6.21
CA VAL A 14 13.51 49.46 -7.37
C VAL A 14 14.75 50.06 -8.05
N SER A 15 15.78 49.27 -8.26
CA SER A 15 17.00 49.75 -8.90
C SER A 15 16.70 50.19 -10.35
N LYS A 16 17.41 51.27 -10.81
CA LYS A 16 17.22 51.80 -12.17
C LYS A 16 17.35 50.74 -13.26
N GLU A 17 18.20 49.74 -13.06
CA GLU A 17 18.35 48.59 -13.97
C GLU A 17 17.08 47.75 -14.11
N VAL A 18 16.35 47.54 -13.02
CA VAL A 18 15.07 46.76 -13.03
C VAL A 18 13.98 47.58 -13.73
N GLU A 19 13.99 48.89 -13.55
CA GLU A 19 13.01 49.76 -14.20
C GLU A 19 13.29 49.92 -15.71
N GLU A 20 14.55 49.96 -16.10
CA GLU A 20 14.98 50.01 -17.51
C GLU A 20 14.74 48.66 -18.23
N ALA A 21 14.95 47.53 -17.52
CA ALA A 21 14.60 46.18 -18.03
C ALA A 21 13.09 46.00 -18.19
N ARG A 22 12.29 46.70 -17.37
CA ARG A 22 10.80 46.66 -17.44
C ARG A 22 10.27 47.57 -18.57
N ALA A 23 11.01 48.62 -18.89
CA ALA A 23 10.65 49.56 -19.97
C ALA A 23 11.16 49.13 -21.35
N ALA A 24 12.05 48.12 -21.42
CA ALA A 24 12.52 47.61 -22.70
C ALA A 24 11.40 46.93 -23.48
N PRO A 25 11.25 47.21 -24.77
CA PRO A 25 10.23 46.54 -25.57
C PRO A 25 10.45 45.02 -25.57
N PRO A 26 9.40 44.22 -25.47
CA PRO A 26 9.51 42.75 -25.43
C PRO A 26 10.28 42.28 -26.67
N LYS A 27 11.29 41.43 -26.46
CA LYS A 27 12.06 40.85 -27.58
C LYS A 27 11.09 40.20 -28.57
N PRO A 28 11.29 40.44 -29.88
CA PRO A 28 10.42 39.84 -30.89
C PRO A 28 10.41 38.31 -30.76
N GLU A 29 9.23 37.74 -30.69
CA GLU A 29 9.08 36.29 -30.61
C GLU A 29 9.73 35.62 -31.84
N PRO A 30 10.46 34.52 -31.66
CA PRO A 30 11.05 33.79 -32.79
C PRO A 30 9.97 33.38 -33.81
N ALA A 31 10.35 33.42 -35.08
CA ALA A 31 9.41 33.15 -36.19
C ALA A 31 8.65 31.81 -36.08
N TYR A 32 9.27 30.79 -35.49
CA TYR A 32 8.65 29.48 -35.27
C TYR A 32 7.51 29.54 -34.25
N ILE A 33 7.63 30.37 -33.19
CA ILE A 33 6.56 30.56 -32.19
C ILE A 33 5.41 31.34 -32.81
N GLN A 34 5.69 32.37 -33.58
CA GLN A 34 4.65 33.14 -34.30
C GLN A 34 3.91 32.26 -35.29
N ALA A 35 4.63 31.40 -36.03
CA ALA A 35 4.05 30.45 -36.94
C ALA A 35 3.21 29.38 -36.20
N ALA A 36 3.59 28.92 -35.01
CA ALA A 36 2.84 28.00 -34.19
C ALA A 36 1.54 28.64 -33.65
N LYS A 37 1.60 29.89 -33.18
CA LYS A 37 0.44 30.65 -32.69
C LYS A 37 -0.56 31.02 -33.80
N SER A 38 -0.07 31.24 -35.02
CA SER A 38 -0.93 31.55 -36.18
C SER A 38 -1.66 30.35 -36.79
N ARG A 39 -1.28 29.13 -36.44
CA ARG A 39 -1.90 27.90 -36.95
C ARG A 39 -3.31 27.73 -36.38
N LYS A 40 -4.32 28.03 -37.18
CA LYS A 40 -5.73 27.83 -36.83
C LYS A 40 -6.26 26.45 -37.24
N ARG A 41 -5.43 25.60 -37.87
CA ARG A 41 -5.85 24.28 -38.38
C ARG A 41 -4.82 23.23 -37.96
N ILE A 42 -5.30 22.06 -37.59
CA ILE A 42 -4.48 20.88 -37.32
C ILE A 42 -3.74 20.50 -38.62
N PRO A 43 -2.42 20.29 -38.59
CA PRO A 43 -1.69 19.86 -39.78
C PRO A 43 -2.26 18.54 -40.34
N TYR A 44 -2.37 18.48 -41.65
CA TYR A 44 -3.01 17.31 -42.34
C TYR A 44 -2.32 15.98 -41.92
N TRP A 45 -1.02 15.96 -41.71
CA TRP A 45 -0.30 14.76 -41.26
C TRP A 45 -0.67 14.30 -39.84
N ALA A 46 -1.20 15.18 -38.99
CA ALA A 46 -1.61 14.84 -37.62
C ALA A 46 -3.00 14.20 -37.57
N MET A 47 -3.81 14.33 -38.61
CA MET A 47 -5.18 13.75 -38.64
C MET A 47 -5.19 12.22 -38.51
N PRO A 48 -4.37 11.44 -39.25
CA PRO A 48 -4.34 9.99 -39.09
C PRO A 48 -3.86 9.57 -37.70
N VAL A 49 -2.91 10.29 -37.09
CA VAL A 49 -2.44 10.00 -35.74
C VAL A 49 -3.55 10.22 -34.71
N LEU A 50 -4.24 11.36 -34.81
CA LEU A 50 -5.37 11.68 -33.92
C LEU A 50 -6.55 10.69 -34.09
N ALA A 51 -6.76 10.20 -35.29
CA ALA A 51 -7.80 9.19 -35.54
C ALA A 51 -7.39 7.80 -35.05
N ALA A 52 -6.09 7.47 -35.06
CA ALA A 52 -5.58 6.18 -34.60
C ALA A 52 -5.46 6.10 -33.06
N LEU A 53 -5.26 7.21 -32.35
CA LEU A 53 -5.11 7.24 -30.89
C LEU A 53 -6.28 6.61 -30.13
N PRO A 54 -7.56 6.90 -30.41
CA PRO A 54 -8.67 6.26 -29.71
C PRO A 54 -8.77 4.77 -30.02
N ILE A 55 -8.45 4.35 -31.23
CA ILE A 55 -8.43 2.93 -31.64
C ILE A 55 -7.31 2.22 -30.90
N TRP A 56 -6.11 2.80 -30.88
CA TRP A 56 -4.97 2.28 -30.13
C TRP A 56 -5.27 2.23 -28.62
N GLY A 57 -5.84 3.29 -28.05
CA GLY A 57 -6.22 3.35 -26.65
C GLY A 57 -7.25 2.28 -26.29
N TYR A 58 -8.25 2.05 -27.13
CA TYR A 58 -9.23 0.98 -26.94
C TYR A 58 -8.60 -0.40 -26.99
N VAL A 59 -7.75 -0.67 -27.98
CA VAL A 59 -7.01 -1.94 -28.08
C VAL A 59 -6.10 -2.12 -26.88
N TYR A 60 -5.37 -1.07 -26.48
CA TYR A 60 -4.46 -1.10 -25.32
C TYR A 60 -5.21 -1.42 -24.04
N VAL A 61 -6.34 -0.74 -23.76
CA VAL A 61 -7.17 -1.02 -22.58
C VAL A 61 -7.66 -2.47 -22.58
N ARG A 62 -8.00 -3.01 -23.76
CA ARG A 62 -8.40 -4.42 -23.88
C ARG A 62 -7.26 -5.42 -23.64
N THR A 63 -6.01 -5.02 -23.84
CA THR A 63 -4.84 -5.86 -23.51
C THR A 63 -4.44 -5.79 -22.03
N LEU A 64 -5.00 -4.83 -21.29
CA LEU A 64 -4.90 -4.74 -19.82
C LEU A 64 -5.98 -5.61 -19.16
N GLU A 65 -6.19 -6.83 -19.64
CA GLU A 65 -7.06 -7.76 -18.93
C GLU A 65 -6.41 -8.06 -17.57
N PRO A 66 -7.16 -7.89 -16.46
CA PRO A 66 -6.69 -8.41 -15.19
C PRO A 66 -6.45 -9.92 -15.37
N PRO A 67 -5.42 -10.48 -14.74
CA PRO A 67 -5.20 -11.92 -14.79
C PRO A 67 -6.51 -12.63 -14.39
N PRO A 68 -6.86 -13.74 -15.07
CA PRO A 68 -8.09 -14.46 -14.77
C PRO A 68 -8.12 -14.81 -13.28
N ALA A 69 -9.26 -14.53 -12.64
CA ALA A 69 -9.47 -14.86 -11.24
C ALA A 69 -9.26 -16.38 -11.07
N GLY A 70 -8.18 -16.77 -10.37
CA GLY A 70 -7.79 -18.16 -10.16
C GLY A 70 -6.40 -18.55 -10.69
N GLU A 71 -5.70 -17.70 -11.46
CA GLU A 71 -4.33 -17.97 -11.95
C GLU A 71 -3.27 -17.02 -11.36
N THR A 72 -3.63 -16.13 -10.47
CA THR A 72 -2.66 -15.21 -9.87
C THR A 72 -2.13 -15.83 -8.57
N ASP A 73 -0.84 -16.08 -8.55
CA ASP A 73 -0.13 -16.56 -7.36
C ASP A 73 -0.41 -15.60 -6.17
N PRO A 74 -0.94 -16.10 -5.04
CA PRO A 74 -1.25 -15.27 -3.89
C PRO A 74 -0.02 -14.54 -3.32
N LEU A 75 1.20 -15.03 -3.53
CA LEU A 75 2.43 -14.34 -3.18
C LEU A 75 2.66 -13.09 -4.05
N VAL A 76 2.34 -13.16 -5.34
CA VAL A 76 2.45 -12.01 -6.25
C VAL A 76 1.45 -10.93 -5.84
N LEU A 77 0.20 -11.32 -5.58
CA LEU A 77 -0.83 -10.39 -5.09
C LEU A 77 -0.45 -9.78 -3.74
N GLY A 78 0.08 -10.60 -2.83
CA GLY A 78 0.58 -10.15 -1.53
C GLY A 78 1.68 -9.11 -1.65
N THR A 79 2.61 -9.28 -2.60
CA THR A 79 3.67 -8.30 -2.89
C THR A 79 3.09 -6.96 -3.34
N GLU A 80 2.11 -6.98 -4.24
CA GLU A 80 1.45 -5.77 -4.74
C GLU A 80 0.68 -5.04 -3.63
N LEU A 81 -0.11 -5.78 -2.85
CA LEU A 81 -0.90 -5.25 -1.73
C LEU A 81 -0.01 -4.71 -0.62
N PHE A 82 1.09 -5.40 -0.27
CA PHE A 82 2.09 -4.94 0.67
C PHE A 82 2.73 -3.63 0.20
N GLY A 83 3.11 -3.56 -1.07
CA GLY A 83 3.68 -2.36 -1.67
C GLY A 83 2.75 -1.14 -1.56
N ALA A 84 1.45 -1.36 -1.73
CA ALA A 84 0.43 -0.32 -1.69
C ALA A 84 0.09 0.15 -0.26
N ASN A 85 0.05 -0.77 0.72
CA ASN A 85 -0.53 -0.49 2.04
C ASN A 85 0.50 -0.48 3.19
N CYS A 86 1.58 -1.27 3.10
CA CYS A 86 2.47 -1.57 4.23
C CYS A 86 3.88 -0.97 4.06
N ALA A 87 4.39 -0.92 2.82
CA ALA A 87 5.78 -0.56 2.50
C ALA A 87 6.18 0.84 2.97
N SER A 88 5.23 1.78 3.06
CA SER A 88 5.51 3.15 3.53
C SER A 88 6.05 3.19 4.96
N CYS A 89 5.62 2.28 5.82
CA CYS A 89 6.05 2.18 7.22
C CYS A 89 7.07 1.07 7.44
N HIS A 90 6.88 -0.10 6.81
CA HIS A 90 7.72 -1.26 7.02
C HIS A 90 8.91 -1.36 6.05
N GLY A 91 8.93 -0.52 4.99
CA GLY A 91 9.93 -0.57 3.93
C GLY A 91 9.58 -1.59 2.85
N ALA A 92 9.93 -1.32 1.59
CA ALA A 92 9.57 -2.16 0.44
C ALA A 92 10.16 -3.59 0.50
N SER A 93 11.21 -3.81 1.24
CA SER A 93 11.85 -5.11 1.51
C SER A 93 11.74 -5.53 2.98
N GLY A 94 10.77 -4.98 3.72
CA GLY A 94 10.54 -5.32 5.11
C GLY A 94 11.65 -4.89 6.08
N GLN A 95 12.54 -3.97 5.67
CA GLN A 95 13.69 -3.53 6.47
C GLN A 95 13.33 -2.63 7.66
N GLY A 96 12.09 -2.16 7.74
CA GLY A 96 11.64 -1.18 8.73
C GLY A 96 12.04 0.25 8.37
N VAL A 97 11.11 1.20 8.52
CA VAL A 97 11.36 2.64 8.35
C VAL A 97 10.83 3.39 9.57
N SER A 98 9.52 3.42 9.75
CA SER A 98 8.84 3.97 10.94
C SER A 98 8.14 2.89 11.76
N ALA A 99 8.10 1.67 11.27
CA ALA A 99 7.54 0.48 11.90
C ALA A 99 8.62 -0.62 12.02
N PRO A 100 8.39 -1.68 12.83
CA PRO A 100 9.34 -2.79 13.00
C PRO A 100 9.71 -3.45 11.66
N ALA A 101 10.95 -3.93 11.59
CA ALA A 101 11.42 -4.74 10.46
C ALA A 101 10.82 -6.15 10.51
N PHE A 102 10.70 -6.76 9.31
CA PHE A 102 10.19 -8.12 9.11
C PHE A 102 11.29 -9.14 8.82
N VAL A 103 12.48 -8.67 8.48
CA VAL A 103 13.62 -9.51 8.09
C VAL A 103 14.17 -10.40 9.23
N ASP A 104 15.03 -11.34 8.88
CA ASP A 104 15.78 -12.17 9.83
C ASP A 104 14.91 -13.02 10.79
N GLY A 105 13.78 -13.54 10.29
CA GLY A 105 12.88 -14.39 11.07
C GLY A 105 11.93 -13.64 12.01
N ALA A 106 11.98 -12.30 12.03
CA ALA A 106 11.25 -11.48 13.02
C ALA A 106 9.73 -11.67 13.01
N VAL A 107 9.15 -11.94 11.84
CA VAL A 107 7.70 -12.20 11.70
C VAL A 107 7.35 -13.55 12.33
N VAL A 108 8.06 -14.60 11.95
CA VAL A 108 7.79 -15.97 12.41
C VAL A 108 8.03 -16.11 13.91
N GLU A 109 9.09 -15.47 14.43
CA GLU A 109 9.36 -15.41 15.86
C GLU A 109 8.23 -14.69 16.62
N THR A 110 7.71 -13.60 16.04
CA THR A 110 6.61 -12.84 16.67
C THR A 110 5.29 -13.59 16.55
N TRP A 111 5.03 -14.18 15.40
CA TRP A 111 3.76 -14.81 15.04
C TRP A 111 3.99 -16.27 14.60
N PRO A 112 4.29 -17.21 15.51
CA PRO A 112 4.41 -18.64 15.17
C PRO A 112 3.14 -19.17 14.49
N ASP A 113 1.98 -18.72 14.95
CA ASP A 113 0.70 -18.98 14.31
C ASP A 113 0.34 -17.82 13.35
N TRP A 114 0.25 -18.12 12.05
CA TRP A 114 -0.07 -17.14 11.03
C TRP A 114 -1.48 -16.53 11.20
N ARG A 115 -2.41 -17.22 11.87
CA ARG A 115 -3.76 -16.72 12.14
C ARG A 115 -3.71 -15.49 13.05
N ASP A 116 -2.83 -15.50 14.04
CA ASP A 116 -2.61 -14.32 14.90
C ASP A 116 -2.01 -13.15 14.12
N HIS A 117 -1.16 -13.45 13.15
CA HIS A 117 -0.61 -12.43 12.27
C HIS A 117 -1.68 -11.80 11.38
N VAL A 118 -2.55 -12.62 10.76
CA VAL A 118 -3.72 -12.13 10.00
C VAL A 118 -4.61 -11.26 10.88
N MET A 119 -4.92 -11.71 12.10
CA MET A 119 -5.73 -10.94 13.05
C MET A 119 -5.06 -9.64 13.47
N TRP A 120 -3.75 -9.61 13.64
CA TRP A 120 -3.02 -8.39 13.94
C TRP A 120 -3.13 -7.35 12.82
N VAL A 121 -2.98 -7.78 11.57
CA VAL A 121 -3.14 -6.90 10.41
C VAL A 121 -4.58 -6.40 10.29
N LYS A 122 -5.55 -7.30 10.53
CA LYS A 122 -6.98 -6.97 10.47
C LYS A 122 -7.39 -5.93 11.51
N LEU A 123 -7.02 -6.14 12.78
CA LEU A 123 -7.46 -5.33 13.93
C LEU A 123 -6.58 -4.11 14.17
N GLY A 124 -5.32 -4.16 13.76
CA GLY A 124 -4.34 -3.14 14.11
C GLY A 124 -4.05 -3.08 15.61
N SER A 125 -3.22 -2.12 16.02
CA SER A 125 -2.85 -1.97 17.43
C SER A 125 -4.01 -1.55 18.34
N ASP A 126 -4.93 -0.74 17.84
CA ASP A 126 -6.03 -0.22 18.65
C ASP A 126 -7.15 -1.23 18.85
N GLY A 127 -7.35 -2.15 17.90
CA GLY A 127 -8.31 -3.24 17.99
C GLY A 127 -7.77 -4.52 18.65
N TRP A 128 -6.46 -4.60 18.92
CA TRP A 128 -5.87 -5.80 19.50
C TRP A 128 -6.29 -6.00 20.97
N PRO A 129 -6.82 -7.19 21.34
CA PRO A 129 -7.38 -7.43 22.67
C PRO A 129 -6.32 -7.68 23.75
N GLY A 130 -5.30 -6.89 23.85
CA GLY A 130 -4.25 -7.10 24.86
C GLY A 130 -3.29 -5.93 24.96
N SER A 131 -2.52 -5.88 26.03
CA SER A 131 -1.46 -4.90 26.21
C SER A 131 -0.14 -5.28 25.54
N THR A 132 -0.02 -6.53 25.10
CA THR A 132 1.12 -7.07 24.36
C THR A 132 0.65 -7.86 23.16
N TYR A 133 1.52 -8.00 22.16
CA TYR A 133 1.26 -8.79 20.95
C TYR A 133 2.39 -9.78 20.64
N GLY A 134 2.04 -10.84 19.95
CA GLY A 134 2.97 -11.87 19.51
C GLY A 134 3.54 -12.73 20.61
N ALA A 135 4.21 -13.81 20.25
CA ALA A 135 4.84 -14.75 21.18
C ALA A 135 6.00 -14.10 21.98
N THR A 136 6.57 -13.03 21.44
CA THR A 136 7.64 -12.27 22.08
C THR A 136 7.13 -11.20 23.06
N ASN A 137 5.81 -11.12 23.30
CA ASN A 137 5.17 -10.19 24.23
C ASN A 137 5.58 -8.72 24.03
N LYS A 138 5.63 -8.27 22.78
CA LYS A 138 5.91 -6.88 22.45
C LYS A 138 4.77 -5.98 22.94
N PRO A 139 5.04 -4.80 23.54
CA PRO A 139 3.99 -3.93 24.02
C PRO A 139 3.16 -3.36 22.87
N VAL A 140 1.83 -3.40 23.01
CA VAL A 140 0.91 -2.67 22.12
C VAL A 140 0.93 -1.21 22.54
N GLY A 141 1.45 -0.34 21.70
CA GLY A 141 1.44 1.09 22.00
C GLY A 141 2.54 1.88 21.31
N GLY A 142 2.29 3.17 21.18
CA GLY A 142 3.32 4.13 20.78
C GLY A 142 3.50 4.39 19.29
N GLY A 143 2.45 4.30 18.50
CA GLY A 143 2.54 4.67 17.09
C GLY A 143 1.79 3.78 16.14
N GLY A 144 0.84 3.12 16.68
CA GLY A 144 -0.27 2.38 16.13
C GLY A 144 -0.13 1.85 14.71
N MET A 145 -0.05 0.56 14.55
CA MET A 145 -0.41 -0.06 13.28
C MET A 145 -1.91 0.16 13.04
N PRO A 146 -2.34 0.75 11.93
CA PRO A 146 -3.76 0.91 11.65
C PRO A 146 -4.44 -0.45 11.43
N ALA A 147 -5.75 -0.50 11.67
CA ALA A 147 -6.58 -1.63 11.29
C ALA A 147 -6.80 -1.63 9.78
N PHE A 148 -6.67 -2.79 9.14
CA PHE A 148 -6.91 -2.94 7.70
C PHE A 148 -8.19 -3.73 7.38
N GLY A 149 -8.88 -4.30 8.38
CA GLY A 149 -10.07 -5.13 8.18
C GLY A 149 -11.25 -4.42 7.51
N ASP A 150 -11.34 -3.07 7.63
CA ASP A 150 -12.36 -2.29 6.93
C ASP A 150 -12.00 -1.98 5.47
N ALA A 151 -10.72 -2.07 5.11
CA ALA A 151 -10.20 -1.71 3.79
C ALA A 151 -9.84 -2.91 2.92
N LEU A 152 -9.46 -4.02 3.54
CA LEU A 152 -9.00 -5.24 2.89
C LEU A 152 -9.82 -6.43 3.39
N THR A 153 -10.10 -7.36 2.48
CA THR A 153 -10.71 -8.64 2.81
C THR A 153 -9.73 -9.57 3.55
N ASP A 154 -10.23 -10.57 4.25
CA ASP A 154 -9.39 -11.60 4.90
C ASP A 154 -8.49 -12.32 3.90
N GLN A 155 -8.95 -12.51 2.66
CA GLN A 155 -8.17 -13.05 1.57
C GLN A 155 -6.97 -12.17 1.21
N GLU A 156 -7.19 -10.87 1.03
CA GLU A 156 -6.13 -9.90 0.71
C GLU A 156 -5.13 -9.76 1.87
N ILE A 157 -5.62 -9.78 3.11
CA ILE A 157 -4.75 -9.78 4.30
C ILE A 157 -3.91 -11.06 4.35
N ALA A 158 -4.49 -12.22 4.05
CA ALA A 158 -3.74 -13.48 3.99
C ALA A 158 -2.64 -13.46 2.92
N GLN A 159 -2.90 -12.87 1.76
CA GLN A 159 -1.91 -12.65 0.70
C GLN A 159 -0.75 -11.75 1.17
N ILE A 160 -1.05 -10.66 1.88
CA ILE A 160 -0.03 -9.80 2.51
C ILE A 160 0.80 -10.60 3.52
N VAL A 161 0.16 -11.37 4.39
CA VAL A 161 0.83 -12.17 5.42
C VAL A 161 1.75 -13.23 4.82
N LEU A 162 1.37 -13.87 3.69
CA LEU A 162 2.27 -14.75 2.94
C LEU A 162 3.55 -14.03 2.53
N HIS A 163 3.42 -12.83 1.93
CA HIS A 163 4.56 -12.03 1.51
C HIS A 163 5.43 -11.56 2.68
N GLU A 164 4.85 -11.13 3.79
CA GLU A 164 5.59 -10.70 4.98
C GLU A 164 6.40 -11.84 5.60
N ARG A 165 5.88 -13.07 5.56
CA ARG A 165 6.60 -14.25 6.00
C ARG A 165 7.73 -14.62 5.05
N GLU A 166 7.53 -14.48 3.74
CA GLU A 166 8.60 -14.61 2.74
C GLU A 166 9.72 -13.58 2.98
N LEU A 167 9.37 -12.30 3.21
CA LEU A 167 10.34 -11.26 3.57
C LEU A 167 11.12 -11.57 4.86
N SER A 168 10.49 -12.28 5.78
CA SER A 168 11.12 -12.76 7.01
C SER A 168 12.12 -13.90 6.78
N GLY A 169 12.15 -14.47 5.58
CA GLY A 169 13.05 -15.57 5.21
C GLY A 169 12.48 -16.95 5.51
N ASP A 170 11.18 -17.08 5.70
CA ASP A 170 10.53 -18.38 5.90
C ASP A 170 10.31 -19.10 4.56
N ASP A 171 10.23 -20.43 4.59
CA ASP A 171 9.93 -21.26 3.43
C ASP A 171 8.41 -21.26 3.16
N VAL A 172 7.94 -20.19 2.56
CA VAL A 172 6.54 -20.00 2.22
C VAL A 172 6.24 -20.70 0.90
N SER A 173 5.71 -21.91 1.01
CA SER A 173 5.38 -22.77 -0.13
C SER A 173 4.00 -23.41 0.06
N PRO A 174 3.21 -23.61 -1.01
CA PRO A 174 1.95 -24.36 -0.94
C PRO A 174 2.11 -25.80 -0.44
N ASP A 175 3.30 -26.38 -0.65
CA ASP A 175 3.63 -27.76 -0.22
C ASP A 175 4.08 -27.80 1.25
N ASN A 176 4.34 -26.66 1.88
CA ASN A 176 4.70 -26.59 3.29
C ASN A 176 3.43 -26.71 4.15
N PRO A 177 3.27 -27.79 4.98
CA PRO A 177 2.08 -28.01 5.79
C PRO A 177 1.78 -26.87 6.77
N GLN A 178 2.79 -26.11 7.17
CA GLN A 178 2.64 -24.91 8.02
C GLN A 178 1.75 -23.84 7.37
N TYR A 179 1.70 -23.80 6.03
CA TYR A 179 1.04 -22.74 5.26
C TYR A 179 -0.19 -23.20 4.49
N THR A 180 -0.55 -24.49 4.55
CA THR A 180 -1.72 -25.02 3.80
C THR A 180 -3.00 -24.21 4.07
N GLY A 181 -3.29 -23.90 5.33
CA GLY A 181 -4.48 -23.10 5.68
C GLY A 181 -4.37 -21.64 5.26
N LEU A 182 -3.18 -21.06 5.33
CA LEU A 182 -2.95 -19.68 4.88
C LEU A 182 -3.07 -19.54 3.36
N PHE A 183 -2.57 -20.52 2.59
CA PHE A 183 -2.78 -20.56 1.14
C PHE A 183 -4.24 -20.76 0.78
N ALA A 184 -4.97 -21.66 1.47
CA ALA A 184 -6.39 -21.85 1.26
C ALA A 184 -7.19 -20.54 1.52
N LEU A 185 -6.85 -19.80 2.58
CA LEU A 185 -7.44 -18.50 2.87
C LEU A 185 -7.07 -17.46 1.81
N ALA A 186 -5.80 -17.39 1.42
CA ALA A 186 -5.30 -16.46 0.41
C ALA A 186 -5.88 -16.71 -1.00
N ASN A 187 -6.30 -17.94 -1.29
CA ASN A 187 -7.02 -18.32 -2.52
C ASN A 187 -8.55 -18.13 -2.40
N GLY A 188 -9.08 -17.79 -1.23
CA GLY A 188 -10.53 -17.70 -0.99
C GLY A 188 -11.23 -19.05 -0.92
N GLU A 189 -10.51 -20.12 -0.65
CA GLU A 189 -11.05 -21.50 -0.54
C GLU A 189 -11.66 -21.80 0.84
N THR A 190 -11.31 -20.98 1.84
CA THR A 190 -11.78 -21.11 3.23
C THR A 190 -11.95 -19.72 3.86
N THR A 191 -12.54 -19.69 5.04
CA THR A 191 -12.63 -18.48 5.87
C THR A 191 -11.57 -18.50 6.96
N LEU A 192 -11.25 -17.32 7.54
CA LEU A 192 -10.29 -17.23 8.63
C LEU A 192 -10.69 -18.08 9.86
N ALA A 193 -11.99 -18.20 10.12
CA ALA A 193 -12.52 -19.00 11.23
C ALA A 193 -12.32 -20.51 11.02
N GLU A 194 -12.37 -20.96 9.77
CA GLU A 194 -12.35 -22.40 9.41
C GLU A 194 -10.95 -22.86 8.95
N ALA A 195 -10.06 -21.93 8.62
CA ALA A 195 -8.73 -22.25 8.11
C ALA A 195 -7.92 -23.05 9.13
N PRO A 196 -7.34 -24.20 8.75
CA PRO A 196 -6.49 -24.99 9.65
C PRO A 196 -5.23 -24.17 9.97
N GLY A 197 -4.87 -24.12 11.26
CA GLY A 197 -3.63 -23.51 11.70
C GLY A 197 -2.39 -24.29 11.30
N PRO A 198 -1.19 -23.76 11.62
CA PRO A 198 0.06 -24.47 11.41
C PRO A 198 0.06 -25.82 12.11
N GLU A 199 0.70 -26.82 11.50
CA GLU A 199 0.76 -28.18 12.06
C GLU A 199 1.44 -28.23 13.43
N ASP A 200 2.45 -27.36 13.65
CA ASP A 200 3.20 -27.23 14.90
C ASP A 200 2.66 -26.11 15.83
N ALA A 201 1.42 -25.66 15.61
CA ALA A 201 0.82 -24.67 16.51
C ALA A 201 0.84 -25.18 17.95
N PRO A 202 1.24 -24.35 18.93
CA PRO A 202 1.28 -24.75 20.32
C PRO A 202 -0.06 -25.37 20.76
N PRO A 203 -0.05 -26.48 21.54
CA PRO A 203 -1.27 -27.08 22.03
C PRO A 203 -2.05 -26.06 22.88
N GLY A 204 -3.32 -25.83 22.56
CA GLY A 204 -4.17 -24.83 23.21
C GLY A 204 -4.51 -23.61 22.35
N LEU A 205 -3.84 -23.42 21.23
CA LEU A 205 -4.29 -22.48 20.21
C LEU A 205 -5.33 -23.20 19.34
N GLY A 206 -6.56 -23.21 19.79
CA GLY A 206 -7.70 -23.66 19.00
C GLY A 206 -7.95 -22.73 17.80
N PRO A 207 -8.95 -23.03 16.96
CA PRO A 207 -9.41 -22.10 15.93
C PRO A 207 -9.58 -20.70 16.52
N ILE A 208 -9.30 -19.67 15.75
CA ILE A 208 -9.40 -18.27 16.19
C ILE A 208 -10.74 -17.98 16.88
N SER A 209 -11.84 -18.59 16.41
CA SER A 209 -13.18 -18.48 17.01
C SER A 209 -13.28 -19.00 18.47
N GLN A 210 -12.30 -19.75 18.95
CA GLN A 210 -12.27 -20.32 20.31
C GLN A 210 -11.29 -19.58 21.24
N ARG A 211 -10.65 -18.51 20.78
CA ARG A 211 -9.72 -17.75 21.60
C ARG A 211 -10.45 -16.68 22.40
N ASP A 212 -10.13 -16.59 23.69
CA ASP A 212 -10.66 -15.52 24.56
C ASP A 212 -10.34 -14.13 23.99
N GLY A 213 -11.35 -13.32 23.78
CA GLY A 213 -11.23 -11.93 23.33
C GLY A 213 -11.37 -11.69 21.84
N VAL A 214 -11.62 -12.70 21.02
CA VAL A 214 -11.99 -12.55 19.61
C VAL A 214 -13.50 -12.61 19.48
N ASP A 215 -14.12 -11.55 18.99
CA ASP A 215 -15.55 -11.49 18.72
C ASP A 215 -15.85 -12.24 17.40
N GLU A 216 -16.81 -13.16 17.39
CA GLU A 216 -17.21 -13.89 16.17
C GLU A 216 -17.66 -12.95 15.05
N SER A 217 -18.11 -11.74 15.36
CA SER A 217 -18.49 -10.73 14.38
C SER A 217 -17.30 -10.21 13.55
N GLU A 218 -16.07 -10.36 14.05
CA GLU A 218 -14.85 -9.92 13.38
C GLU A 218 -14.23 -10.99 12.47
N LEU A 219 -14.71 -12.22 12.57
CA LEU A 219 -14.22 -13.37 11.80
C LEU A 219 -14.98 -13.59 10.47
N GLY A 220 -16.15 -12.98 10.32
CA GLY A 220 -17.02 -13.15 9.18
C GLY A 220 -17.29 -11.84 8.44
N GLY A 221 -16.52 -11.55 7.44
CA GLY A 221 -16.76 -10.46 6.50
C GLY A 221 -16.64 -10.95 5.06
#